data_05aa2035b93f8c3b8e8cc911b33bdba6
#
_entry.id   05aa2035b93f8c3b8e8cc911b33bdba6
#
_cell.length_a   1.000
_cell.length_b   1.000
_cell.length_c   1.000
_cell.angle_alpha   90.00
_cell.angle_beta   90.00
_cell.angle_gamma   90.00
#
_symmetry.space_group_name_H-M   'P 1'
#
loop_
_entity.id
_entity.type
_entity.pdbx_description
1 polymer ?
#
loop_
_entity_poly.entity_id
_entity_poly.type
_entity_poly.pdbx_seq_one_letter_code
_entity_poly.pdbx_strand_id
1 'polypeptide(L)'
;MNGSLIHILTRPRMMLMIWGGIGALFLIYVMASAAVQSANRPGANGPAYAVGAKPVRDPKLLIGDMAKFSYAFSPRRAPATQFNDDAEGSPVRLTDFSGKAILVNFWATWCAPCRKELPSLDALQQRLGGEQFEVVLVAADPKGRTAAQAMLTKLGVSAPTALMDEKLALASAVGGAAALPLTVIYDASGNEVGRLLGEADWASDEAIAIVNRVIGPENESVLMP
;
A
#
# COMPACT_ATOMS: atom_id res chain seq x y z
N MET A 1 -66.20 -3.01 28.77
CA MET A 1 -65.22 -1.92 28.79
C MET A 1 -64.10 -2.24 27.80
N ASN A 2 -64.08 -1.72 26.58
CA ASN A 2 -62.87 -1.70 25.69
C ASN A 2 -63.14 -1.14 24.27
N GLY A 3 -64.17 -0.29 24.09
CA GLY A 3 -64.49 0.29 22.79
C GLY A 3 -63.90 1.67 22.49
N SER A 4 -63.25 2.34 23.48
CA SER A 4 -62.93 3.77 23.37
C SER A 4 -61.54 4.10 22.82
N LEU A 5 -60.60 3.14 22.86
CA LEU A 5 -59.20 3.38 22.43
C LEU A 5 -58.99 3.26 20.92
N ILE A 6 -59.79 2.43 20.22
CA ILE A 6 -59.65 2.21 18.80
C ILE A 6 -60.14 3.41 17.96
N HIS A 7 -61.13 4.18 18.46
CA HIS A 7 -61.68 5.33 17.75
C HIS A 7 -60.75 6.56 17.73
N ILE A 8 -59.76 6.63 18.63
CA ILE A 8 -58.81 7.76 18.70
C ILE A 8 -57.72 7.60 17.63
N LEU A 9 -57.33 6.36 17.31
CA LEU A 9 -56.27 6.06 16.35
C LEU A 9 -56.70 6.21 14.87
N THR A 10 -58.01 6.29 14.58
CA THR A 10 -58.55 6.37 13.20
C THR A 10 -58.84 7.81 12.72
N ARG A 11 -58.54 8.84 13.51
CA ARG A 11 -58.71 10.23 13.05
C ARG A 11 -57.62 10.60 12.04
N PRO A 12 -57.95 10.98 10.79
CA PRO A 12 -56.94 11.19 9.72
C PRO A 12 -55.91 12.25 10.05
N ARG A 13 -56.25 13.24 10.90
CA ARG A 13 -55.30 14.26 11.37
C ARG A 13 -54.25 13.71 12.34
N MET A 14 -54.59 12.71 13.14
CA MET A 14 -53.67 12.09 14.08
C MET A 14 -52.73 11.11 13.41
N MET A 15 -53.22 10.38 12.39
CA MET A 15 -52.37 9.56 11.53
C MET A 15 -51.33 10.39 10.79
N LEU A 16 -51.71 11.54 10.24
CA LEU A 16 -50.76 12.45 9.56
C LEU A 16 -49.66 12.97 10.51
N MET A 17 -49.98 13.26 11.77
CA MET A 17 -49.01 13.69 12.76
C MET A 17 -48.07 12.55 13.19
N ILE A 18 -48.57 11.35 13.35
CA ILE A 18 -47.75 10.16 13.71
C ILE A 18 -46.81 9.79 12.56
N TRP A 19 -47.31 9.73 11.33
CA TRP A 19 -46.49 9.40 10.15
C TRP A 19 -45.51 10.52 9.81
N GLY A 20 -45.88 11.80 9.98
CA GLY A 20 -44.98 12.93 9.82
C GLY A 20 -43.86 12.94 10.87
N GLY A 21 -44.18 12.62 12.13
CA GLY A 21 -43.17 12.50 13.20
C GLY A 21 -42.20 11.35 13.00
N ILE A 22 -42.69 10.19 12.60
CA ILE A 22 -41.82 9.01 12.29
C ILE A 22 -40.93 9.30 11.08
N GLY A 23 -41.48 9.93 10.02
CA GLY A 23 -40.70 10.32 8.84
C GLY A 23 -39.59 11.32 9.16
N ALA A 24 -39.89 12.31 10.01
CA ALA A 24 -38.90 13.29 10.45
C ALA A 24 -37.78 12.66 11.31
N LEU A 25 -38.12 11.77 12.24
CA LEU A 25 -37.15 11.03 13.05
C LEU A 25 -36.29 10.09 12.20
N PHE A 26 -36.89 9.46 11.20
CA PHE A 26 -36.14 8.62 10.26
C PHE A 26 -35.16 9.43 9.40
N LEU A 27 -35.56 10.60 8.91
CA LEU A 27 -34.70 11.54 8.20
C LEU A 27 -33.54 12.03 9.07
N ILE A 28 -33.81 12.40 10.32
CA ILE A 28 -32.76 12.80 11.28
C ILE A 28 -31.81 11.63 11.55
N TYR A 29 -32.32 10.43 11.71
CA TYR A 29 -31.48 9.23 11.89
C TYR A 29 -30.59 8.95 10.67
N VAL A 30 -31.13 9.03 9.45
CA VAL A 30 -30.34 8.84 8.21
C VAL A 30 -29.30 9.93 8.05
N MET A 31 -29.63 11.19 8.32
CA MET A 31 -28.67 12.29 8.26
C MET A 31 -27.59 12.17 9.34
N ALA A 32 -27.94 11.79 10.57
CA ALA A 32 -26.98 11.58 11.65
C ALA A 32 -26.08 10.37 11.35
N SER A 33 -26.62 9.27 10.84
CA SER A 33 -25.81 8.10 10.47
C SER A 33 -24.87 8.38 9.30
N ALA A 34 -25.29 9.19 8.31
CA ALA A 34 -24.44 9.64 7.22
C ALA A 34 -23.30 10.55 7.72
N ALA A 35 -23.57 11.43 8.69
CA ALA A 35 -22.57 12.30 9.30
C ALA A 35 -21.54 11.50 10.11
N VAL A 36 -21.99 10.49 10.87
CA VAL A 36 -21.08 9.61 11.63
C VAL A 36 -20.22 8.75 10.69
N GLN A 37 -20.76 8.28 9.56
CA GLN A 37 -20.00 7.52 8.58
C GLN A 37 -18.99 8.40 7.83
N SER A 38 -19.26 9.69 7.63
CA SER A 38 -18.30 10.61 7.03
C SER A 38 -17.15 10.97 7.99
N ALA A 39 -17.42 11.03 9.31
CA ALA A 39 -16.42 11.29 10.33
C ALA A 39 -15.52 10.07 10.62
N ASN A 40 -16.00 8.86 10.32
CA ASN A 40 -15.28 7.60 10.61
C ASN A 40 -14.68 6.95 9.34
N ARG A 41 -14.42 7.71 8.27
CA ARG A 41 -13.63 7.23 7.15
C ARG A 41 -12.17 7.20 7.59
N PRO A 42 -11.57 6.02 7.82
CA PRO A 42 -10.13 5.94 7.98
C PRO A 42 -9.51 6.36 6.64
N GLY A 43 -8.75 7.44 6.61
CA GLY A 43 -8.06 7.92 5.42
C GLY A 43 -8.40 9.31 4.92
N ALA A 44 -9.28 10.07 5.60
CA ALA A 44 -9.55 11.47 5.23
C ALA A 44 -8.46 12.46 5.69
N ASN A 45 -7.53 12.03 6.53
CA ASN A 45 -6.42 12.85 7.07
C ASN A 45 -5.04 12.31 6.63
N GLY A 46 -4.95 11.66 5.46
CA GLY A 46 -3.65 11.48 4.82
C GLY A 46 -3.06 12.87 4.54
N PRO A 47 -1.72 13.04 4.59
CA PRO A 47 -1.11 14.32 4.31
C PRO A 47 -1.66 14.85 2.99
N ALA A 48 -2.28 16.03 3.07
CA ALA A 48 -2.76 16.72 1.87
C ALA A 48 -1.52 16.92 0.99
N TYR A 49 -1.51 16.34 -0.21
CA TYR A 49 -0.49 16.64 -1.19
C TYR A 49 -0.43 18.15 -1.34
N ALA A 50 0.68 18.75 -0.94
CA ALA A 50 0.88 20.19 -0.97
C ALA A 50 0.58 20.69 -2.39
N VAL A 51 -0.28 21.70 -2.49
CA VAL A 51 -0.56 22.40 -3.75
C VAL A 51 0.77 22.94 -4.28
N GLY A 52 1.32 22.32 -5.34
CA GLY A 52 2.65 22.62 -5.89
C GLY A 52 3.61 21.44 -5.91
N ALA A 53 3.26 20.27 -5.34
CA ALA A 53 4.10 19.09 -5.45
C ALA A 53 4.29 18.69 -6.92
N LYS A 54 5.55 18.48 -7.32
CA LYS A 54 5.89 17.95 -8.65
C LYS A 54 5.10 16.65 -8.86
N PRO A 55 4.53 16.40 -10.05
CA PRO A 55 3.81 15.18 -10.31
C PRO A 55 4.73 13.97 -10.04
N VAL A 56 4.24 13.00 -9.30
CA VAL A 56 4.98 11.75 -8.98
C VAL A 56 5.48 11.07 -10.26
N ARG A 57 4.73 11.21 -11.36
CA ARG A 57 5.06 10.63 -12.67
C ARG A 57 5.94 11.58 -13.47
N ASP A 58 7.16 11.14 -13.78
CA ASP A 58 8.07 11.84 -14.66
C ASP A 58 8.62 10.88 -15.73
N PRO A 59 8.11 10.97 -16.96
CA PRO A 59 8.59 10.11 -18.06
C PRO A 59 10.08 10.30 -18.37
N LYS A 60 10.69 11.42 -17.99
CA LYS A 60 12.12 11.68 -18.21
C LYS A 60 13.03 10.78 -17.36
N LEU A 61 12.49 10.20 -16.28
CA LEU A 61 13.20 9.26 -15.43
C LEU A 61 13.14 7.82 -15.96
N LEU A 62 12.34 7.56 -17.01
CA LEU A 62 12.21 6.23 -17.62
C LEU A 62 13.33 5.98 -18.63
N ILE A 63 14.57 6.06 -18.20
CA ILE A 63 15.78 5.78 -18.99
C ILE A 63 16.63 4.71 -18.31
N GLY A 64 17.64 4.17 -18.98
CA GLY A 64 18.45 3.08 -18.47
C GLY A 64 17.60 1.88 -18.04
N ASP A 65 17.89 1.35 -16.88
CA ASP A 65 17.11 0.23 -16.31
C ASP A 65 15.67 0.64 -15.96
N MET A 66 15.45 1.91 -15.62
CA MET A 66 14.11 2.44 -15.32
C MET A 66 13.22 2.59 -16.56
N ALA A 67 13.74 2.39 -17.78
CA ALA A 67 12.91 2.32 -18.98
C ALA A 67 11.87 1.19 -18.95
N LYS A 68 12.08 0.17 -18.13
CA LYS A 68 11.13 -0.93 -17.87
C LYS A 68 10.06 -0.58 -16.82
N PHE A 69 10.24 0.52 -16.08
CA PHE A 69 9.30 0.92 -15.04
C PHE A 69 8.03 1.48 -15.66
N SER A 70 6.89 1.00 -15.20
CA SER A 70 5.57 1.44 -15.66
C SER A 70 4.83 2.13 -14.53
N TYR A 71 4.53 3.42 -14.70
CA TYR A 71 3.64 4.13 -13.77
C TYR A 71 2.22 3.55 -13.82
N ALA A 72 1.60 3.39 -12.67
CA ALA A 72 0.23 2.92 -12.57
C ALA A 72 -0.74 3.91 -13.24
N PHE A 73 -1.58 3.43 -14.16
CA PHE A 73 -2.57 4.26 -14.87
C PHE A 73 -3.73 4.66 -13.97
N SER A 74 -4.15 3.72 -13.13
CA SER A 74 -5.21 3.88 -12.11
C SER A 74 -4.65 3.48 -10.75
N PRO A 75 -4.99 4.19 -9.67
CA PRO A 75 -4.57 3.81 -8.34
C PRO A 75 -5.09 2.42 -8.00
N ARG A 76 -4.18 1.46 -7.85
CA ARG A 76 -4.48 0.17 -7.22
C ARG A 76 -4.01 0.25 -5.78
N ARG A 77 -4.86 -0.15 -4.86
CA ARG A 77 -4.45 -0.23 -3.46
C ARG A 77 -3.62 -1.47 -3.20
N ALA A 78 -2.67 -1.33 -2.29
CA ALA A 78 -1.96 -2.46 -1.74
C ALA A 78 -2.97 -3.50 -1.22
N PRO A 79 -2.85 -4.78 -1.62
CA PRO A 79 -3.78 -5.80 -1.17
C PRO A 79 -3.64 -6.05 0.33
N ALA A 80 -4.78 -6.31 1.00
CA ALA A 80 -4.81 -6.71 2.40
C ALA A 80 -4.46 -8.20 2.61
N THR A 81 -3.92 -8.85 1.59
CA THR A 81 -3.49 -10.25 1.63
C THR A 81 -2.42 -10.43 2.69
N GLN A 82 -2.67 -11.36 3.60
CA GLN A 82 -1.67 -11.79 4.56
C GLN A 82 -0.60 -12.61 3.84
N PHE A 83 0.64 -12.33 4.15
CA PHE A 83 1.78 -13.14 3.75
C PHE A 83 2.61 -13.42 5.00
N ASN A 84 3.47 -14.36 4.88
CA ASN A 84 4.21 -14.86 6.01
C ASN A 84 5.27 -13.84 6.38
N ASP A 85 5.55 -13.58 7.39
CA ASP A 85 5.81 -13.76 8.78
C ASP A 85 7.10 -13.08 9.15
N ASP A 86 7.09 -12.33 10.21
CA ASP A 86 8.28 -12.08 11.00
C ASP A 86 8.88 -13.42 11.49
N ALA A 87 10.06 -13.38 12.10
CA ALA A 87 10.77 -14.59 12.57
C ALA A 87 9.96 -15.44 13.59
N GLU A 88 8.81 -14.98 14.02
CA GLU A 88 7.96 -15.55 15.06
C GLU A 88 6.64 -16.10 14.53
N GLY A 89 6.39 -15.98 13.22
CA GLY A 89 5.19 -16.52 12.60
C GLY A 89 3.98 -15.61 12.61
N SER A 90 4.14 -14.32 12.86
CA SER A 90 3.04 -13.36 12.80
C SER A 90 2.73 -12.97 11.35
N PRO A 91 1.47 -12.99 10.92
CA PRO A 91 1.10 -12.59 9.57
C PRO A 91 1.32 -11.09 9.36
N VAL A 92 1.91 -10.74 8.21
CA VAL A 92 2.17 -9.37 7.77
C VAL A 92 1.26 -9.05 6.59
N ARG A 93 0.88 -7.78 6.44
CA ARG A 93 0.16 -7.22 5.29
C ARG A 93 0.88 -5.99 4.78
N LEU A 94 0.74 -5.69 3.50
CA LEU A 94 1.28 -4.42 2.98
C LEU A 94 0.60 -3.20 3.63
N THR A 95 -0.63 -3.35 4.11
CA THR A 95 -1.35 -2.30 4.84
C THR A 95 -0.75 -1.96 6.21
N ASP A 96 0.09 -2.83 6.76
CA ASP A 96 0.75 -2.61 8.05
C ASP A 96 1.88 -1.56 7.92
N PHE A 97 2.32 -1.26 6.68
CA PHE A 97 3.26 -0.19 6.35
C PHE A 97 2.56 1.15 6.05
N SER A 98 1.27 1.30 6.34
CA SER A 98 0.53 2.55 6.10
C SER A 98 1.21 3.76 6.76
N GLY A 99 1.26 4.89 6.04
CA GLY A 99 1.97 6.10 6.47
C GLY A 99 3.40 6.19 5.94
N LYS A 100 3.91 5.13 5.35
CA LYS A 100 5.25 5.03 4.78
C LYS A 100 5.15 4.62 3.30
N ALA A 101 5.91 5.25 2.42
CA ALA A 101 6.08 4.75 1.06
C ALA A 101 6.90 3.45 1.11
N ILE A 102 6.52 2.46 0.31
CA ILE A 102 7.23 1.17 0.28
C ILE A 102 7.58 0.76 -1.15
N LEU A 103 8.77 0.18 -1.30
CA LEU A 103 9.18 -0.54 -2.49
C LEU A 103 9.16 -2.03 -2.17
N VAL A 104 8.17 -2.75 -2.69
CA VAL A 104 8.01 -4.19 -2.48
C VAL A 104 8.68 -4.94 -3.62
N ASN A 105 9.68 -5.76 -3.30
CA ASN A 105 10.37 -6.59 -4.28
C ASN A 105 10.11 -8.07 -4.02
N PHE A 106 9.58 -8.76 -5.02
CA PHE A 106 9.38 -10.21 -5.02
C PHE A 106 10.58 -10.89 -5.67
N TRP A 107 11.20 -11.81 -4.93
CA TRP A 107 12.43 -12.49 -5.34
C TRP A 107 12.47 -13.95 -4.90
N ALA A 108 13.46 -14.72 -5.39
CA ALA A 108 13.70 -16.10 -4.93
C ALA A 108 15.19 -16.47 -5.04
N THR A 109 15.64 -17.45 -4.26
CA THR A 109 17.04 -17.91 -4.25
C THR A 109 17.48 -18.53 -5.59
N TRP A 110 16.57 -19.13 -6.32
CA TRP A 110 16.80 -19.73 -7.63
C TRP A 110 16.73 -18.72 -8.79
N CYS A 111 16.24 -17.52 -8.55
CA CYS A 111 16.10 -16.46 -9.55
C CYS A 111 17.42 -15.69 -9.71
N ALA A 112 18.16 -15.95 -10.79
CA ALA A 112 19.45 -15.31 -11.03
C ALA A 112 19.37 -13.78 -11.18
N PRO A 113 18.42 -13.19 -11.97
CA PRO A 113 18.28 -11.74 -12.06
C PRO A 113 17.89 -11.12 -10.72
N CYS A 114 17.06 -11.81 -9.90
CA CYS A 114 16.72 -11.31 -8.57
C CYS A 114 17.98 -11.13 -7.70
N ARG A 115 18.83 -12.14 -7.67
CA ARG A 115 20.08 -12.09 -6.89
C ARG A 115 21.04 -10.99 -7.33
N LYS A 116 20.98 -10.60 -8.60
CA LYS A 116 21.81 -9.53 -9.16
C LYS A 116 21.37 -8.16 -8.68
N GLU A 117 20.06 -7.92 -8.54
CA GLU A 117 19.52 -6.62 -8.12
C GLU A 117 19.48 -6.41 -6.60
N LEU A 118 19.44 -7.48 -5.78
CA LEU A 118 19.32 -7.38 -4.33
C LEU A 118 20.34 -6.44 -3.67
N PRO A 119 21.63 -6.40 -4.05
CA PRO A 119 22.58 -5.43 -3.49
C PRO A 119 22.22 -3.97 -3.79
N SER A 120 21.64 -3.66 -4.94
CA SER A 120 21.20 -2.30 -5.27
C SER A 120 19.94 -1.90 -4.51
N LEU A 121 19.05 -2.85 -4.20
CA LEU A 121 17.90 -2.63 -3.31
C LEU A 121 18.36 -2.34 -1.87
N ASP A 122 19.39 -3.05 -1.40
CA ASP A 122 19.99 -2.77 -0.09
C ASP A 122 20.64 -1.37 -0.05
N ALA A 123 21.37 -0.99 -1.09
CA ALA A 123 21.95 0.34 -1.20
C ALA A 123 20.85 1.45 -1.22
N LEU A 124 19.73 1.20 -1.90
CA LEU A 124 18.58 2.10 -1.88
C LEU A 124 17.99 2.20 -0.47
N GLN A 125 17.83 1.07 0.25
CA GLN A 125 17.38 1.05 1.64
C GLN A 125 18.31 1.85 2.55
N GLN A 126 19.62 1.67 2.42
CA GLN A 126 20.61 2.41 3.22
C GLN A 126 20.57 3.92 2.94
N ARG A 127 20.29 4.31 1.70
CA ARG A 127 20.28 5.71 1.28
C ARG A 127 18.99 6.44 1.63
N LEU A 128 17.83 5.81 1.47
CA LEU A 128 16.51 6.44 1.58
C LEU A 128 15.63 5.86 2.68
N GLY A 129 16.00 4.69 3.23
CA GLY A 129 15.20 4.01 4.25
C GLY A 129 15.10 4.81 5.54
N GLY A 130 13.91 4.81 6.15
CA GLY A 130 13.64 5.53 7.38
C GLY A 130 12.15 5.58 7.72
N GLU A 131 11.72 6.66 8.34
CA GLU A 131 10.32 6.81 8.75
C GLU A 131 9.37 6.96 7.56
N GLN A 132 9.84 7.50 6.45
CA GLN A 132 9.02 7.81 5.27
C GLN A 132 9.11 6.77 4.16
N PHE A 133 10.14 5.89 4.18
CA PHE A 133 10.36 4.90 3.11
C PHE A 133 10.97 3.62 3.63
N GLU A 134 10.59 2.50 2.99
CA GLU A 134 11.15 1.18 3.29
C GLU A 134 11.19 0.27 2.05
N VAL A 135 12.29 -0.47 1.89
CA VAL A 135 12.39 -1.57 0.93
C VAL A 135 11.93 -2.86 1.61
N VAL A 136 10.88 -3.46 1.08
CA VAL A 136 10.25 -4.67 1.59
C VAL A 136 10.62 -5.85 0.68
N LEU A 137 11.56 -6.70 1.12
CA LEU A 137 11.98 -7.87 0.36
C LEU A 137 11.07 -9.06 0.69
N VAL A 138 10.33 -9.56 -0.30
CA VAL A 138 9.39 -10.68 -0.17
C VAL A 138 9.92 -11.88 -0.94
N ALA A 139 10.35 -12.91 -0.22
CA ALA A 139 10.88 -14.13 -0.81
C ALA A 139 9.73 -15.07 -1.22
N ALA A 140 9.54 -15.20 -2.52
CA ALA A 140 8.64 -16.17 -3.15
C ALA A 140 9.37 -17.50 -3.41
N ASP A 141 9.85 -18.12 -2.33
CA ASP A 141 10.77 -19.25 -2.40
C ASP A 141 10.26 -20.48 -1.64
N PRO A 142 10.03 -21.61 -2.33
CA PRO A 142 9.57 -22.84 -1.68
C PRO A 142 10.62 -23.48 -0.77
N LYS A 143 11.89 -23.02 -0.81
CA LYS A 143 12.94 -23.51 0.09
C LYS A 143 12.86 -22.91 1.49
N GLY A 144 11.94 -21.97 1.70
CA GLY A 144 11.65 -21.37 2.99
C GLY A 144 12.66 -20.31 3.46
N ARG A 145 12.35 -19.74 4.61
CA ARG A 145 13.04 -18.59 5.21
C ARG A 145 14.55 -18.82 5.41
N THR A 146 14.95 -19.99 5.88
CA THR A 146 16.37 -20.28 6.14
C THR A 146 17.20 -20.14 4.87
N ALA A 147 16.71 -20.64 3.73
CA ALA A 147 17.41 -20.52 2.46
C ALA A 147 17.43 -19.09 1.94
N ALA A 148 16.32 -18.36 2.08
CA ALA A 148 16.22 -16.96 1.72
C ALA A 148 17.21 -16.11 2.54
N GLN A 149 17.21 -16.25 3.86
CA GLN A 149 18.10 -15.52 4.76
C GLN A 149 19.59 -15.82 4.48
N ALA A 150 19.93 -17.09 4.27
CA ALA A 150 21.31 -17.47 3.90
C ALA A 150 21.74 -16.81 2.57
N MET A 151 20.83 -16.66 1.62
CA MET A 151 21.12 -15.97 0.36
C MET A 151 21.36 -14.48 0.56
N LEU A 152 20.51 -13.78 1.33
CA LEU A 152 20.71 -12.36 1.66
C LEU A 152 22.05 -12.14 2.34
N THR A 153 22.39 -12.95 3.34
CA THR A 153 23.69 -12.90 4.03
C THR A 153 24.85 -13.11 3.04
N LYS A 154 24.75 -14.10 2.15
CA LYS A 154 25.78 -14.38 1.13
C LYS A 154 25.99 -13.20 0.18
N LEU A 155 24.95 -12.43 -0.12
CA LEU A 155 25.00 -11.26 -1.01
C LEU A 155 25.37 -9.97 -0.28
N GLY A 156 25.57 -10.01 1.05
CA GLY A 156 25.89 -8.84 1.85
C GLY A 156 24.72 -7.87 2.02
N VAL A 157 23.48 -8.36 1.83
CA VAL A 157 22.27 -7.57 1.97
C VAL A 157 21.93 -7.42 3.45
N SER A 158 21.90 -6.16 3.92
CA SER A 158 21.65 -5.79 5.33
C SER A 158 20.18 -5.48 5.60
N ALA A 159 19.33 -5.50 4.57
CA ALA A 159 17.90 -5.23 4.70
C ALA A 159 17.24 -6.18 5.73
N PRO A 160 16.16 -5.73 6.39
CA PRO A 160 15.47 -6.53 7.39
C PRO A 160 15.11 -7.92 6.90
N THR A 161 14.89 -8.84 7.83
CA THR A 161 14.56 -10.26 7.59
C THR A 161 13.63 -10.43 6.39
N ALA A 162 14.00 -11.32 5.47
CA ALA A 162 13.16 -11.65 4.31
C ALA A 162 11.76 -12.08 4.76
N LEU A 163 10.77 -11.32 4.35
CA LEU A 163 9.38 -11.72 4.49
C LEU A 163 9.09 -12.81 3.44
N MET A 164 8.25 -13.78 3.80
CA MET A 164 8.01 -14.95 2.97
C MET A 164 6.63 -14.91 2.30
N ASP A 165 6.57 -15.29 1.03
CA ASP A 165 5.33 -15.54 0.29
C ASP A 165 5.43 -16.90 -0.44
N GLU A 166 5.65 -17.96 0.32
CA GLU A 166 5.89 -19.33 -0.20
C GLU A 166 4.77 -19.83 -1.11
N LYS A 167 3.54 -19.41 -0.85
CA LYS A 167 2.34 -19.79 -1.62
C LYS A 167 2.01 -18.82 -2.75
N LEU A 168 2.83 -17.80 -2.96
CA LEU A 168 2.61 -16.74 -3.95
C LEU A 168 1.25 -16.02 -3.79
N ALA A 169 0.72 -15.99 -2.58
CA ALA A 169 -0.60 -15.39 -2.31
C ALA A 169 -0.56 -13.88 -2.50
N LEU A 170 0.46 -13.21 -1.93
CA LEU A 170 0.67 -11.77 -2.11
C LEU A 170 1.08 -11.45 -3.54
N ALA A 171 2.06 -12.18 -4.10
CA ALA A 171 2.50 -11.98 -5.49
C ALA A 171 1.33 -12.11 -6.49
N SER A 172 0.43 -13.07 -6.26
CA SER A 172 -0.80 -13.22 -7.06
C SER A 172 -1.76 -12.04 -6.88
N ALA A 173 -1.97 -11.59 -5.65
CA ALA A 173 -2.87 -10.48 -5.32
C ALA A 173 -2.41 -9.15 -5.96
N VAL A 174 -1.08 -8.93 -6.05
CA VAL A 174 -0.54 -7.76 -6.76
C VAL A 174 -0.50 -7.94 -8.29
N GLY A 175 -0.87 -9.14 -8.79
CA GLY A 175 -0.91 -9.44 -10.24
C GLY A 175 0.46 -9.72 -10.83
N GLY A 176 1.39 -10.35 -10.08
CA GLY A 176 2.77 -10.58 -10.50
C GLY A 176 3.34 -11.98 -10.26
N ALA A 177 2.51 -12.98 -9.89
CA ALA A 177 3.00 -14.33 -9.57
C ALA A 177 3.69 -15.07 -10.74
N ALA A 178 3.54 -14.57 -11.97
CA ALA A 178 4.00 -15.28 -13.17
C ALA A 178 5.50 -15.08 -13.47
N ALA A 179 6.17 -14.06 -12.94
CA ALA A 179 7.56 -13.77 -13.27
C ALA A 179 8.27 -12.99 -12.15
N LEU A 180 9.57 -13.30 -11.94
CA LEU A 180 10.46 -12.67 -10.98
C LEU A 180 11.70 -12.12 -11.68
N PRO A 181 12.30 -11.03 -11.17
CA PRO A 181 11.80 -10.23 -10.05
C PRO A 181 10.64 -9.34 -10.47
N LEU A 182 9.76 -9.04 -9.53
CA LEU A 182 8.75 -8.01 -9.67
C LEU A 182 8.93 -6.99 -8.55
N THR A 183 9.02 -5.72 -8.91
CA THR A 183 9.04 -4.63 -7.95
C THR A 183 7.80 -3.77 -8.11
N VAL A 184 7.15 -3.42 -7.00
CA VAL A 184 5.98 -2.53 -6.96
C VAL A 184 6.23 -1.44 -5.94
N ILE A 185 6.01 -0.18 -6.33
CA ILE A 185 6.13 0.97 -5.43
C ILE A 185 4.75 1.43 -5.03
N TYR A 186 4.54 1.60 -3.73
CA TYR A 186 3.33 2.17 -3.13
C TYR A 186 3.66 3.47 -2.42
N ASP A 187 2.75 4.44 -2.50
CA ASP A 187 2.83 5.67 -1.72
C ASP A 187 2.43 5.44 -0.25
N ALA A 188 2.61 6.45 0.59
CA ALA A 188 2.26 6.40 2.03
C ALA A 188 0.76 6.14 2.28
N SER A 189 -0.10 6.35 1.30
CA SER A 189 -1.54 6.03 1.36
C SER A 189 -1.85 4.61 0.91
N GLY A 190 -0.83 3.83 0.50
CA GLY A 190 -0.96 2.47 -0.01
C GLY A 190 -1.49 2.39 -1.45
N ASN A 191 -1.38 3.46 -2.24
CA ASN A 191 -1.71 3.40 -3.66
C ASN A 191 -0.48 3.03 -4.47
N GLU A 192 -0.65 2.14 -5.44
CA GLU A 192 0.42 1.78 -6.37
C GLU A 192 0.81 2.99 -7.23
N VAL A 193 2.08 3.35 -7.18
CA VAL A 193 2.67 4.39 -8.02
C VAL A 193 3.12 3.82 -9.36
N GLY A 194 3.67 2.61 -9.33
CA GLY A 194 4.15 1.92 -10.52
C GLY A 194 4.85 0.62 -10.17
N ARG A 195 5.31 -0.07 -11.23
CA ARG A 195 5.97 -1.37 -11.12
C ARG A 195 7.04 -1.58 -12.18
N LEU A 196 7.95 -2.47 -11.89
CA LEU A 196 8.97 -2.95 -12.81
C LEU A 196 9.00 -4.47 -12.78
N LEU A 197 8.94 -5.09 -13.95
CA LEU A 197 9.15 -6.52 -14.12
C LEU A 197 10.54 -6.78 -14.72
N GLY A 198 11.32 -7.62 -14.08
CA GLY A 198 12.71 -7.88 -14.40
C GLY A 198 13.70 -7.11 -13.52
N GLU A 199 14.98 -7.41 -13.67
CA GLU A 199 16.06 -6.80 -12.88
C GLU A 199 16.26 -5.33 -13.23
N ALA A 200 16.70 -4.54 -12.25
CA ALA A 200 17.13 -3.17 -12.41
C ALA A 200 18.21 -2.78 -11.41
N ASP A 201 18.96 -1.72 -11.69
CA ASP A 201 19.82 -1.06 -10.71
C ASP A 201 18.99 -0.03 -9.91
N TRP A 202 18.58 -0.45 -8.70
CA TRP A 202 17.80 0.39 -7.80
C TRP A 202 18.63 1.47 -7.09
N ALA A 203 19.97 1.42 -7.21
CA ALA A 203 20.87 2.45 -6.73
C ALA A 203 21.21 3.51 -7.79
N SER A 204 20.64 3.39 -9.00
CA SER A 204 20.80 4.39 -10.06
C SER A 204 20.15 5.73 -9.70
N ASP A 205 20.65 6.83 -10.27
CA ASP A 205 20.09 8.16 -10.00
C ASP A 205 18.63 8.28 -10.41
N GLU A 206 18.22 7.60 -11.49
CA GLU A 206 16.84 7.57 -11.98
C GLU A 206 15.92 6.84 -11.01
N ALA A 207 16.34 5.69 -10.49
CA ALA A 207 15.57 4.92 -9.51
C ALA A 207 15.40 5.72 -8.21
N ILE A 208 16.48 6.31 -7.71
CA ILE A 208 16.49 7.17 -6.54
C ILE A 208 15.58 8.39 -6.76
N ALA A 209 15.63 9.01 -7.93
CA ALA A 209 14.77 10.15 -8.27
C ALA A 209 13.28 9.75 -8.32
N ILE A 210 12.94 8.56 -8.84
CA ILE A 210 11.56 8.04 -8.82
C ILE A 210 11.09 7.87 -7.37
N VAL A 211 11.89 7.23 -6.52
CA VAL A 211 11.54 6.98 -5.11
C VAL A 211 11.41 8.30 -4.34
N ASN A 212 12.33 9.25 -4.51
CA ASN A 212 12.23 10.56 -3.86
C ASN A 212 10.94 11.32 -4.21
N ARG A 213 10.44 11.19 -5.44
CA ARG A 213 9.15 11.79 -5.81
C ARG A 213 7.96 11.14 -5.11
N VAL A 214 8.07 9.86 -4.75
CA VAL A 214 7.03 9.14 -4.01
C VAL A 214 7.04 9.52 -2.54
N ILE A 215 8.22 9.70 -1.95
CA ILE A 215 8.39 10.08 -0.55
C ILE A 215 7.93 11.53 -0.32
N GLY A 216 8.10 12.42 -1.30
CA GLY A 216 7.71 13.83 -1.22
C GLY A 216 8.86 14.80 -0.95
N PRO A 217 8.60 16.12 -0.98
CA PRO A 217 9.64 17.16 -1.06
C PRO A 217 10.50 17.32 0.22
N GLU A 218 10.13 16.75 1.35
CA GLU A 218 10.89 16.93 2.60
C GLU A 218 12.26 16.25 2.58
N ASN A 219 12.47 15.29 1.68
CA ASN A 219 13.73 14.54 1.61
C ASN A 219 14.73 15.10 0.56
N GLU A 220 14.29 16.02 -0.28
CA GLU A 220 15.16 16.66 -1.30
C GLU A 220 16.23 17.56 -0.66
N SER A 221 16.01 18.04 0.57
CA SER A 221 16.93 18.92 1.30
C SER A 221 18.14 18.20 1.93
N VAL A 222 18.10 16.87 2.05
CA VAL A 222 19.18 16.07 2.66
C VAL A 222 20.26 15.67 1.65
N LEU A 223 19.99 15.80 0.34
CA LEU A 223 20.84 15.33 -0.75
C LEU A 223 21.60 16.45 -1.49
N MET A 224 21.52 17.71 -1.03
CA MET A 224 22.38 18.79 -1.56
C MET A 224 23.67 18.85 -0.76
N PRO A 225 24.84 18.66 -1.39
CA PRO A 225 26.15 18.83 -0.74
C PRO A 225 26.43 20.28 -0.37
#